data_8ad72c4fb31785f98fdd5fcadec0bd93
#
_entry.id   8ad72c4fb31785f98fdd5fcadec0bd93
#
_cell.length_a   1.000
_cell.length_b   1.000
_cell.length_c   1.000
_cell.angle_alpha   90.00
_cell.angle_beta   90.00
_cell.angle_gamma   90.00
#
_symmetry.space_group_name_H-M   'P 1'
#
loop_
_entity.id
_entity.type
_entity.pdbx_description
1 polymer ?
#
loop_
_entity_poly.entity_id
_entity_poly.type
_entity_poly.pdbx_seq_one_letter_code
_entity_poly.pdbx_strand_id
1 'polypeptide(L)'
;EVLDIYERDHRLGTVFTTANRNWEFNKQHALEQIHTSRSIAVDMESATVATNGYRYRIPNATLLCVSDKPLHGKPKLSNEAQDFYQDSKEMHLEIVIDVLKLCKQHYPDGLPNASIRAMNEPLMGGSE
;
A
#
# COMPACT_ATOMS: atom_id res chain seq x y z
N GLU A 1 6.17 -14.09 4.81
CA GLU A 1 5.78 -15.02 5.88
C GLU A 1 4.25 -15.19 5.99
N VAL A 2 3.45 -14.19 6.40
CA VAL A 2 1.99 -14.35 6.50
C VAL A 2 1.37 -14.64 5.13
N LEU A 3 1.70 -13.90 4.09
CA LEU A 3 1.18 -14.13 2.73
C LEU A 3 1.57 -15.49 2.17
N ASP A 4 2.71 -16.04 2.56
CA ASP A 4 3.15 -17.37 2.15
C ASP A 4 2.26 -18.46 2.76
N ILE A 5 1.77 -18.24 3.99
CA ILE A 5 0.81 -19.16 4.66
C ILE A 5 -0.51 -19.23 3.90
N TYR A 6 -0.94 -18.12 3.33
CA TYR A 6 -2.17 -18.05 2.54
C TYR A 6 -2.01 -18.55 1.08
N GLU A 7 -0.82 -19.02 0.70
CA GLU A 7 -0.51 -19.56 -0.64
C GLU A 7 -0.99 -18.63 -1.78
N ARG A 8 -0.89 -17.30 -1.55
CA ARG A 8 -1.33 -16.30 -2.52
C ARG A 8 -0.16 -15.63 -3.22
N ASP A 9 -0.27 -15.56 -4.53
CA ASP A 9 0.66 -14.77 -5.32
C ASP A 9 0.64 -13.32 -4.85
N HIS A 10 1.79 -12.84 -4.41
CA HIS A 10 1.95 -11.47 -3.96
C HIS A 10 3.20 -10.83 -4.54
N ARG A 11 3.21 -9.54 -4.59
CA ARG A 11 4.35 -8.74 -5.04
C ARG A 11 4.63 -7.62 -4.04
N LEU A 12 5.91 -7.38 -3.83
CA LEU A 12 6.39 -6.23 -3.08
C LEU A 12 6.93 -5.20 -4.07
N GLY A 13 6.51 -3.95 -3.95
CA GLY A 13 6.94 -2.91 -4.87
C GLY A 13 6.30 -1.57 -4.60
N THR A 14 6.63 -0.60 -5.44
CA THR A 14 6.13 0.77 -5.35
C THR A 14 4.67 0.85 -5.79
N VAL A 15 3.87 1.60 -5.04
CA VAL A 15 2.50 1.96 -5.41
C VAL A 15 2.49 3.42 -5.85
N PHE A 16 1.87 3.70 -6.97
CA PHE A 16 1.65 5.06 -7.47
C PHE A 16 0.29 5.56 -6.97
N THR A 17 0.30 6.54 -6.09
CA THR A 17 -0.94 7.15 -5.60
C THR A 17 -1.29 8.38 -6.42
N THR A 18 -2.49 8.42 -6.98
CA THR A 18 -2.99 9.58 -7.74
C THR A 18 -4.23 10.17 -7.11
N ALA A 19 -4.29 11.49 -6.99
CA ALA A 19 -5.49 12.21 -6.58
C ALA A 19 -6.47 12.46 -7.75
N ASN A 20 -6.04 12.22 -8.97
CA ASN A 20 -6.85 12.42 -10.16
C ASN A 20 -7.66 11.16 -10.48
N ARG A 21 -8.94 11.15 -10.13
CA ARG A 21 -9.84 10.04 -10.43
C ARG A 21 -9.99 9.76 -11.94
N ASN A 22 -9.77 10.75 -12.77
CA ASN A 22 -9.90 10.66 -14.22
C ASN A 22 -8.53 10.48 -14.92
N TRP A 23 -7.52 9.98 -14.23
CA TRP A 23 -6.18 9.79 -14.76
C TRP A 23 -6.15 8.93 -16.04
N GLU A 24 -7.10 8.02 -16.19
CA GLU A 24 -7.24 7.16 -17.37
C GLU A 24 -7.53 7.92 -18.66
N PHE A 25 -8.10 9.12 -18.58
CA PHE A 25 -8.33 9.97 -19.76
C PHE A 25 -7.04 10.59 -20.31
N ASN A 26 -6.01 10.69 -19.50
CA ASN A 26 -4.67 11.11 -19.93
C ASN A 26 -3.66 9.97 -19.78
N LYS A 27 -3.96 8.86 -20.43
CA LYS A 27 -3.21 7.59 -20.32
C LYS A 27 -1.72 7.74 -20.59
N GLN A 28 -1.34 8.54 -21.57
CA GLN A 28 0.05 8.68 -21.97
C GLN A 28 0.89 9.28 -20.84
N HIS A 29 0.44 10.37 -20.26
CA HIS A 29 1.13 11.01 -19.14
C HIS A 29 1.17 10.13 -17.88
N ALA A 30 0.04 9.49 -17.56
CA ALA A 30 -0.03 8.57 -16.42
C ALA A 30 0.91 7.37 -16.60
N LEU A 31 0.94 6.78 -17.79
CA LEU A 31 1.85 5.68 -18.13
C LEU A 31 3.31 6.08 -17.96
N GLU A 32 3.69 7.26 -18.44
CA GLU A 32 5.05 7.77 -18.30
C GLU A 32 5.48 7.88 -16.82
N GLN A 33 4.61 8.44 -15.99
CA GLN A 33 4.84 8.54 -14.54
C GLN A 33 4.95 7.16 -13.87
N ILE A 34 4.03 6.25 -14.18
CA ILE A 34 4.01 4.88 -13.65
C ILE A 34 5.28 4.13 -14.06
N HIS A 35 5.67 4.22 -15.33
CA HIS A 35 6.90 3.61 -15.82
C HIS A 35 8.15 4.19 -15.16
N THR A 36 8.25 5.51 -15.05
CA THR A 36 9.39 6.18 -14.44
C THR A 36 9.53 5.83 -12.96
N SER A 37 8.42 5.75 -12.23
CA SER A 37 8.40 5.34 -10.82
C SER A 37 8.55 3.84 -10.60
N ARG A 38 8.52 3.03 -11.65
CA ARG A 38 8.52 1.55 -11.60
C ARG A 38 7.41 0.98 -10.70
N SER A 39 6.28 1.66 -10.68
CA SER A 39 5.15 1.24 -9.85
C SER A 39 4.49 -0.03 -10.38
N ILE A 40 4.12 -0.92 -9.47
CA ILE A 40 3.44 -2.19 -9.75
C ILE A 40 1.93 -2.12 -9.55
N ALA A 41 1.46 -1.08 -8.88
CA ALA A 41 0.04 -0.83 -8.64
C ALA A 41 -0.24 0.67 -8.59
N VAL A 42 -1.50 1.02 -8.78
CA VAL A 42 -2.02 2.39 -8.69
C VAL A 42 -3.17 2.41 -7.70
N ASP A 43 -3.17 3.38 -6.81
CA ASP A 43 -4.25 3.63 -5.87
C ASP A 43 -4.53 5.14 -5.70
N MET A 44 -5.39 5.48 -4.77
CA MET A 44 -5.74 6.88 -4.50
C MET A 44 -5.51 7.31 -3.04
N GLU A 45 -5.11 6.42 -2.15
CA GLU A 45 -5.09 6.67 -0.71
C GLU A 45 -3.75 6.37 -0.01
N SER A 46 -2.95 5.45 -0.51
CA SER A 46 -1.75 4.93 0.19
C SER A 46 -0.75 6.01 0.57
N ALA A 47 -0.48 6.97 -0.32
CA ALA A 47 0.47 8.04 -0.01
C ALA A 47 -0.03 8.93 1.13
N THR A 48 -1.34 9.17 1.22
CA THR A 48 -1.94 9.95 2.31
C THR A 48 -1.77 9.21 3.65
N VAL A 49 -2.02 7.91 3.67
CA VAL A 49 -1.83 7.08 4.87
C VAL A 49 -0.35 7.06 5.27
N ALA A 50 0.55 6.82 4.33
CA ALA A 50 1.99 6.78 4.59
C ALA A 50 2.53 8.12 5.11
N THR A 51 2.11 9.23 4.49
CA THR A 51 2.54 10.59 4.90
C THR A 51 2.06 10.93 6.30
N ASN A 52 0.81 10.60 6.64
CA ASN A 52 0.29 10.83 7.97
C ASN A 52 0.93 9.89 9.00
N GLY A 53 1.15 8.62 8.67
CA GLY A 53 1.91 7.69 9.51
C GLY A 53 3.30 8.25 9.83
N TYR A 54 4.02 8.73 8.84
CA TYR A 54 5.31 9.38 9.03
C TYR A 54 5.20 10.63 9.91
N ARG A 55 4.24 11.53 9.64
CA ARG A 55 4.02 12.75 10.42
C ARG A 55 3.75 12.49 11.88
N TYR A 56 2.91 11.50 12.18
CA TYR A 56 2.50 11.16 13.54
C TYR A 56 3.35 10.05 14.17
N ARG A 57 4.40 9.60 13.47
CA ARG A 57 5.31 8.54 13.93
C ARG A 57 4.59 7.23 14.26
N ILE A 58 3.59 6.93 13.48
CA ILE A 58 2.83 5.69 13.56
C ILE A 58 3.35 4.76 12.47
N PRO A 59 3.92 3.60 12.82
CA PRO A 59 4.28 2.59 11.84
C PRO A 59 3.08 2.22 10.97
N ASN A 60 3.27 2.20 9.68
CA ASN A 60 2.22 1.87 8.74
C ASN A 60 2.75 0.94 7.64
N ALA A 61 1.85 0.16 7.08
CA ALA A 61 2.10 -0.66 5.92
C ALA A 61 0.85 -0.67 5.04
N THR A 62 1.02 -0.99 3.77
CA THR A 62 -0.07 -1.04 2.81
C THR A 62 -0.16 -2.44 2.23
N LEU A 63 -1.32 -3.05 2.34
CA LEU A 63 -1.68 -4.30 1.68
C LEU A 63 -2.80 -3.99 0.69
N LEU A 64 -2.56 -4.22 -0.59
CA LEU A 64 -3.51 -3.94 -1.66
C LEU A 64 -3.94 -5.23 -2.35
N CYS A 65 -5.20 -5.26 -2.73
CA CYS A 65 -5.77 -6.27 -3.59
C CYS A 65 -6.07 -5.63 -4.96
N VAL A 66 -5.50 -6.19 -6.02
CA VAL A 66 -5.71 -5.65 -7.38
C VAL A 66 -7.07 -6.09 -7.89
N SER A 67 -8.00 -5.16 -8.01
CA SER A 67 -9.37 -5.42 -8.47
C SER A 67 -9.51 -5.42 -9.98
N ASP A 68 -8.66 -4.68 -10.67
CA ASP A 68 -8.76 -4.47 -12.12
C ASP A 68 -7.40 -4.07 -12.70
N LYS A 69 -7.29 -4.17 -14.01
CA LYS A 69 -6.10 -3.81 -14.76
C LYS A 69 -6.49 -2.84 -15.88
N PRO A 70 -6.76 -1.57 -15.58
CA PRO A 70 -7.34 -0.61 -16.54
C PRO A 70 -6.46 -0.39 -17.78
N LEU A 71 -5.17 -0.67 -17.69
CA LEU A 71 -4.24 -0.54 -18.81
C LEU A 71 -4.14 -1.82 -19.68
N HIS A 72 -4.54 -2.96 -19.13
CA HIS A 72 -4.28 -4.27 -19.75
C HIS A 72 -5.49 -5.22 -19.73
N GLY A 73 -6.61 -4.83 -19.19
CA GLY A 73 -7.73 -5.72 -18.95
C GLY A 73 -9.11 -5.11 -19.14
N LYS A 74 -10.10 -5.81 -18.63
CA LYS A 74 -11.50 -5.40 -18.67
C LYS A 74 -11.78 -4.24 -17.73
N PRO A 75 -12.78 -3.40 -18.02
CA PRO A 75 -13.20 -2.31 -17.14
C PRO A 75 -13.65 -2.80 -15.75
N LYS A 76 -13.46 -1.95 -14.75
CA LYS A 76 -13.82 -2.16 -13.33
C LYS A 76 -15.30 -2.51 -13.07
N LEU A 77 -16.18 -2.26 -14.03
CA LEU A 77 -17.64 -2.47 -13.93
C LEU A 77 -18.08 -3.88 -14.32
N SER A 78 -17.16 -4.83 -14.50
CA SER A 78 -17.51 -6.23 -14.77
C SER A 78 -18.03 -6.92 -13.50
N ASN A 79 -18.97 -7.85 -13.64
CA ASN A 79 -19.47 -8.68 -12.55
C ASN A 79 -18.32 -9.45 -11.87
N GLU A 80 -17.32 -9.88 -12.65
CA GLU A 80 -16.11 -10.55 -12.16
C GLU A 80 -15.35 -9.70 -11.12
N ALA A 81 -15.32 -8.37 -11.27
CA ALA A 81 -14.69 -7.48 -10.30
C ALA A 81 -15.48 -7.39 -8.99
N GLN A 82 -16.81 -7.45 -9.04
CA GLN A 82 -17.67 -7.44 -7.86
C GLN A 82 -17.55 -8.73 -7.06
N ASP A 83 -17.57 -9.88 -7.73
CA ASP A 83 -17.40 -11.20 -7.10
C ASP A 83 -16.02 -11.27 -6.43
N PHE A 84 -14.97 -10.83 -7.14
CA PHE A 84 -13.62 -10.74 -6.59
C PHE A 84 -13.56 -9.85 -5.33
N TYR A 85 -14.26 -8.73 -5.31
CA TYR A 85 -14.31 -7.86 -4.12
C TYR A 85 -14.95 -8.54 -2.91
N GLN A 86 -16.00 -9.29 -3.12
CA GLN A 86 -16.67 -9.99 -2.02
C GLN A 86 -15.76 -11.09 -1.43
N ASP A 87 -15.19 -11.91 -2.29
CA ASP A 87 -14.31 -13.01 -1.88
C ASP A 87 -13.00 -12.52 -1.22
N SER A 88 -12.53 -11.35 -1.65
CA SER A 88 -11.25 -10.81 -1.16
C SER A 88 -11.34 -10.12 0.18
N LYS A 89 -12.51 -9.60 0.58
CA LYS A 89 -12.64 -8.80 1.80
C LYS A 89 -12.33 -9.56 3.07
N GLU A 90 -12.91 -10.74 3.22
CA GLU A 90 -12.73 -11.57 4.42
C GLU A 90 -11.29 -12.03 4.53
N MET A 91 -10.74 -12.56 3.46
CA MET A 91 -9.34 -12.99 3.41
C MET A 91 -8.37 -11.83 3.68
N HIS A 92 -8.64 -10.64 3.14
CA HIS A 92 -7.82 -9.46 3.39
C HIS A 92 -7.78 -9.09 4.87
N LEU A 93 -8.94 -9.13 5.52
CA LEU A 93 -9.07 -8.88 6.95
C LEU A 93 -8.33 -9.94 7.78
N GLU A 94 -8.45 -11.20 7.44
CA GLU A 94 -7.74 -12.30 8.11
C GLU A 94 -6.22 -12.11 8.00
N ILE A 95 -5.71 -11.83 6.81
CA ILE A 95 -4.28 -11.56 6.60
C ILE A 95 -3.81 -10.39 7.48
N VAL A 96 -4.55 -9.30 7.54
CA VAL A 96 -4.19 -8.14 8.37
C VAL A 96 -4.19 -8.49 9.85
N ILE A 97 -5.19 -9.23 10.31
CA ILE A 97 -5.25 -9.70 11.71
C ILE A 97 -4.04 -10.58 12.05
N ASP A 98 -3.67 -11.49 11.18
CA ASP A 98 -2.52 -12.37 11.41
C ASP A 98 -1.18 -11.63 11.34
N VAL A 99 -1.06 -10.65 10.46
CA VAL A 99 0.09 -9.72 10.48
C VAL A 99 0.19 -8.99 11.82
N LEU A 100 -0.92 -8.47 12.34
CA LEU A 100 -0.93 -7.76 13.63
C LEU A 100 -0.60 -8.69 14.80
N LYS A 101 -1.09 -9.94 14.80
CA LYS A 101 -0.74 -10.96 15.80
C LYS A 101 0.75 -11.26 15.76
N LEU A 102 1.30 -11.44 14.57
CA LEU A 102 2.73 -11.72 14.37
C LEU A 102 3.58 -10.51 14.84
N CYS A 103 3.18 -9.30 14.47
CA CYS A 103 3.84 -8.09 14.94
C CYS A 103 3.83 -7.99 16.47
N LYS A 104 2.71 -8.26 17.12
CA LYS A 104 2.61 -8.25 18.58
C LYS A 104 3.47 -9.33 19.25
N GLN A 105 3.60 -10.48 18.60
CA GLN A 105 4.44 -11.57 19.11
C GLN A 105 5.93 -11.24 19.03
N HIS A 106 6.38 -10.66 17.90
CA HIS A 106 7.77 -10.31 17.68
C HIS A 106 8.19 -9.01 18.37
N TYR A 107 7.26 -8.10 18.59
CA TYR A 107 7.47 -6.77 19.16
C TYR A 107 6.47 -6.48 20.27
N PRO A 108 6.57 -7.17 21.43
CA PRO A 108 5.61 -7.02 22.53
C PRO A 108 5.55 -5.60 23.09
N ASP A 109 6.65 -4.87 23.03
CA ASP A 109 6.79 -3.48 23.50
C ASP A 109 6.49 -2.44 22.41
N GLY A 110 6.03 -2.86 21.24
CA GLY A 110 5.74 -2.03 20.08
C GLY A 110 6.74 -2.19 18.95
N LEU A 111 6.31 -1.80 17.75
CA LEU A 111 7.14 -1.89 16.56
C LEU A 111 8.35 -0.95 16.65
N PRO A 112 9.55 -1.39 16.20
CA PRO A 112 10.73 -0.55 16.25
C PRO A 112 10.59 0.68 15.34
N ASN A 113 10.84 1.85 15.88
CA ASN A 113 10.82 3.14 15.17
C ASN A 113 12.21 3.56 14.64
N ALA A 114 13.10 2.64 14.42
CA ALA A 114 14.49 2.94 14.06
C ALA A 114 14.64 3.80 12.78
N SER A 115 13.67 3.72 11.88
CA SER A 115 13.64 4.51 10.65
C SER A 115 12.85 5.83 10.76
N ILE A 116 12.17 6.08 11.88
CA ILE A 116 11.36 7.28 12.08
C ILE A 116 12.14 8.27 12.95
N ARG A 117 12.41 9.44 12.41
CA ARG A 117 13.11 10.52 13.12
C ARG A 117 12.41 10.91 14.43
N ALA A 118 13.16 11.24 15.46
CA ALA A 118 12.60 11.72 16.72
C ALA A 118 11.89 13.08 16.54
N MET A 119 10.84 13.37 17.33
CA MET A 119 10.06 14.61 17.19
C MET A 119 10.90 15.87 17.30
N ASN A 120 11.95 15.82 18.10
CA ASN A 120 12.89 16.90 18.34
C ASN A 120 14.19 16.79 17.50
N GLU A 121 14.25 15.81 16.61
CA GLU A 121 15.41 15.66 15.72
C GLU A 121 15.43 16.77 14.67
N PRO A 122 16.55 17.49 14.47
CA PRO A 122 16.63 18.54 13.46
C PRO A 122 16.42 17.98 12.06
N LEU A 123 15.69 18.72 11.23
CA LEU A 123 15.39 18.32 9.85
C LEU A 123 16.62 18.30 8.93
N MET A 124 17.57 19.14 9.22
CA MET A 124 18.83 19.27 8.49
C MET A 124 19.92 19.06 9.51
N GLY A 125 20.71 18.02 9.39
CA GLY A 125 21.77 17.67 10.33
C GLY A 125 22.49 18.88 10.94
N GLY A 126 21.82 19.49 11.89
CA GLY A 126 22.36 20.63 12.63
C GLY A 126 23.40 20.07 13.58
N SER A 127 24.65 20.33 13.31
CA SER A 127 25.65 20.35 14.35
C SER A 127 25.23 21.39 15.37
N GLU A 128 25.10 21.01 16.62
CA GLU A 128 25.27 21.96 17.70
C GLU A 128 26.65 22.60 17.63
#